data_10c13cd9529096fcbd97e0daa4c57632
#
_entry.id   10c13cd9529096fcbd97e0daa4c57632
#
_cell.length_a   1.000
_cell.length_b   1.000
_cell.length_c   1.000
_cell.angle_alpha   90.00
_cell.angle_beta   90.00
_cell.angle_gamma   90.00
#
_symmetry.space_group_name_H-M   'P 1'
#
loop_
_entity.id
_entity.type
_entity.pdbx_description
1 polymer ?
#
loop_
_entity_poly.entity_id
_entity_poly.type
_entity_poly.pdbx_seq_one_letter_code
_entity_poly.pdbx_strand_id
1 'polypeptide(L)' 'MVINLWHNSAMHQWRWTLSDPRTLDQHSGAQEDIKNAMEDIANTVEYLMKEKNVDMDINISNNT' A
#
# COMPACT_ATOMS: atom_id res chain seq x y z
N MET A 1 7.66 6.37 -5.31
CA MET A 1 6.95 5.40 -4.44
C MET A 1 5.74 4.86 -5.19
N VAL A 2 5.63 3.56 -5.26
CA VAL A 2 4.53 2.89 -5.96
C VAL A 2 3.72 2.10 -4.95
N ILE A 3 2.41 2.29 -4.96
CA ILE A 3 1.49 1.62 -4.06
C ILE A 3 0.49 0.83 -4.89
N ASN A 4 0.38 -0.46 -4.62
CA ASN A 4 -0.61 -1.32 -5.25
C ASN A 4 -1.59 -1.80 -4.17
N LEU A 5 -2.88 -1.72 -4.48
CA LEU A 5 -3.94 -2.16 -3.59
C LEU A 5 -4.93 -2.99 -4.40
N TRP A 6 -5.21 -4.21 -3.95
CA TRP A 6 -6.15 -5.09 -4.66
C TRP A 6 -6.94 -5.94 -3.68
N HIS A 7 -8.09 -6.41 -4.15
CA HIS A 7 -8.93 -7.32 -3.37
C HIS A 7 -8.68 -8.77 -3.76
N ASN A 8 -8.43 -9.60 -2.76
CA ASN A 8 -8.28 -11.04 -2.94
C ASN A 8 -9.56 -11.71 -2.44
N SER A 9 -10.43 -12.11 -3.36
CA SER A 9 -11.72 -12.67 -3.01
C SER A 9 -11.62 -14.06 -2.37
N ALA A 10 -10.60 -14.84 -2.74
CA ALA A 10 -10.40 -16.16 -2.17
C ALA A 10 -10.08 -16.10 -0.67
N MET A 11 -9.36 -15.07 -0.26
CA MET A 11 -8.96 -14.86 1.13
C MET A 11 -9.84 -13.84 1.86
N HIS A 12 -10.78 -13.21 1.14
CA HIS A 12 -11.63 -12.14 1.69
C HIS A 12 -10.79 -11.02 2.31
N GLN A 13 -9.75 -10.61 1.60
CA GLN A 13 -8.81 -9.62 2.10
C GLN A 13 -8.48 -8.56 1.04
N TRP A 14 -8.25 -7.35 1.53
CA TRP A 14 -7.58 -6.31 0.75
C TRP A 14 -6.10 -6.42 1.04
N ARG A 15 -5.31 -6.60 -0.01
CA ARG A 15 -3.85 -6.69 0.11
C ARG A 15 -3.20 -5.48 -0.54
N TRP A 16 -2.07 -5.10 0.01
CA TRP A 16 -1.35 -3.96 -0.54
C TRP A 16 0.14 -4.19 -0.49
N THR A 17 0.83 -3.54 -1.41
CA THR A 17 2.28 -3.46 -1.43
C THR A 17 2.69 -2.03 -1.67
N LEU A 18 3.82 -1.65 -1.11
CA LEU A 18 4.41 -0.35 -1.30
C LEU A 18 5.89 -0.54 -1.54
N SER A 19 6.41 0.09 -2.59
CA SER A 19 7.83 0.02 -2.90
C SER A 19 8.38 1.41 -3.20
N ASP A 20 9.58 1.67 -2.72
CA ASP A 20 10.32 2.88 -3.03
C ASP A 20 11.58 2.47 -3.79
N PRO A 21 11.61 2.70 -5.12
CA PRO A 21 12.76 2.28 -5.93
C PRO A 21 14.05 2.98 -5.57
N ARG A 22 13.98 4.12 -4.89
CA ARG A 22 15.19 4.87 -4.52
C ARG A 22 15.93 4.25 -3.35
N THR A 23 15.19 3.64 -2.42
CA THR A 23 15.74 3.05 -1.21
C THR A 23 15.68 1.53 -1.23
N LEU A 24 14.98 0.95 -2.19
CA LEU A 24 14.68 -0.48 -2.28
C LEU A 24 13.85 -0.98 -1.10
N ASP A 25 13.21 -0.07 -0.36
CA ASP A 25 12.31 -0.45 0.71
C ASP A 25 11.01 -1.04 0.14
N GLN A 26 10.55 -2.11 0.76
CA GLN A 26 9.29 -2.75 0.40
C GLN A 26 8.48 -3.01 1.65
N HIS A 27 7.20 -2.68 1.57
CA HIS A 27 6.25 -2.90 2.64
C HIS A 27 5.01 -3.59 2.07
N SER A 28 4.34 -4.38 2.87
CA SER A 28 3.13 -5.05 2.45
C SER A 28 2.23 -5.29 3.65
N GLY A 29 0.96 -5.56 3.35
CA GLY A 29 0.00 -5.88 4.40
C GLY A 29 -1.27 -6.45 3.82
N ALA A 30 -2.17 -6.87 4.72
CA ALA A 30 -3.47 -7.40 4.36
C ALA A 30 -4.47 -7.04 5.45
N GLN A 31 -5.68 -6.65 5.04
CA GLN A 31 -6.77 -6.32 5.94
C GLN A 31 -8.09 -6.79 5.34
N GLU A 32 -9.05 -7.12 6.18
CA GLU A 32 -10.37 -7.54 5.71
C GLU A 32 -11.15 -6.37 5.08
N ASP A 33 -10.94 -5.16 5.60
CA ASP A 33 -11.64 -3.96 5.13
C ASP A 33 -10.71 -3.06 4.36
N ILE A 34 -11.22 -2.48 3.27
CA ILE A 34 -10.44 -1.52 2.48
C ILE A 34 -10.04 -0.30 3.33
N LYS A 35 -10.90 0.13 4.23
CA LYS A 35 -10.58 1.26 5.11
C LYS A 35 -9.32 0.99 5.92
N ASN A 36 -9.25 -0.17 6.54
CA ASN A 36 -8.09 -0.53 7.35
C ASN A 36 -6.83 -0.71 6.49
N ALA A 37 -6.99 -1.25 5.29
CA ALA A 37 -5.87 -1.36 4.35
C ALA A 37 -5.35 0.02 3.96
N MET A 38 -6.25 0.96 3.69
CA MET A 38 -5.85 2.32 3.34
C MET A 38 -5.19 3.04 4.51
N GLU A 39 -5.64 2.80 5.73
CA GLU A 39 -4.98 3.35 6.92
C GLU A 39 -3.57 2.82 7.08
N ASP A 40 -3.36 1.52 6.85
CA ASP A 40 -2.03 0.93 6.88
C ASP A 40 -1.11 1.60 5.86
N ILE A 41 -1.61 1.78 4.65
CA ILE A 41 -0.86 2.43 3.58
C ILE A 41 -0.52 3.87 3.98
N ALA A 42 -1.52 4.61 4.47
CA ALA A 42 -1.32 6.00 4.86
C ALA A 42 -0.27 6.14 5.97
N ASN A 43 -0.32 5.27 6.97
CA ASN A 43 0.65 5.28 8.07
C ASN A 43 2.05 4.97 7.56
N THR A 44 2.18 4.03 6.64
CA THR A 44 3.46 3.68 6.04
C THR A 44 4.00 4.83 5.20
N VAL A 45 3.15 5.45 4.40
CA VAL A 45 3.53 6.60 3.59
C VAL A 45 4.01 7.76 4.47
N GLU A 46 3.26 8.07 5.52
CA GLU A 46 3.66 9.13 6.44
C GLU A 46 5.02 8.86 7.08
N TYR A 47 5.25 7.62 7.49
CA TYR A 47 6.52 7.23 8.06
C TYR A 47 7.67 7.47 7.07
N LEU A 48 7.48 7.08 5.82
CA LEU A 48 8.50 7.22 4.80
C LEU A 48 8.69 8.67 4.37
N MET A 49 7.62 9.45 4.32
CA MET A 49 7.68 10.84 3.87
C MET A 49 8.26 11.79 4.92
N LYS A 50 8.33 11.38 6.17
CA LYS A 50 8.98 12.21 7.21
C LYS A 50 10.42 12.50 6.88
N GLU A 51 11.08 11.65 6.10
CA GLU A 51 12.47 11.79 5.77
C GLU A 51 12.74 12.45 4.43
N LYS A 52 11.76 12.36 3.48
CA LYS A 52 11.95 12.90 2.12
C LYS A 52 10.60 13.18 1.47
N ASN A 53 10.58 14.21 0.61
CA ASN A 53 9.46 14.40 -0.30
C ASN A 53 9.55 13.35 -1.41
N VAL A 54 8.48 12.61 -1.59
CA VAL A 54 8.43 11.50 -2.54
C VAL A 54 7.17 11.62 -3.39
N ASP A 55 7.32 11.47 -4.70
CA ASP A 55 6.19 11.36 -5.60
C ASP A 55 5.54 9.99 -5.41
N MET A 56 4.22 9.95 -5.36
CA MET A 56 3.46 8.73 -5.19
C MET A 56 2.67 8.37 -6.42
N ASP A 57 2.79 7.11 -6.83
CA ASP A 57 1.90 6.50 -7.80
C ASP A 57 1.06 5.45 -7.09
N ILE A 58 -0.25 5.62 -7.11
CA ILE A 58 -1.16 4.71 -6.43
C ILE A 58 -1.96 3.95 -7.47
N ASN A 59 -1.84 2.63 -7.45
CA ASN A 59 -2.59 1.74 -8.33
C ASN A 59 -3.56 0.92 -7.49
N ILE A 60 -4.84 1.10 -7.75
CA ILE A 60 -5.89 0.37 -7.05
C ILE A 60 -6.60 -0.52 -8.05
N SER A 61 -6.67 -1.80 -7.75
CA SER A 61 -7.44 -2.73 -8.57
C SER A 61 -8.35 -3.57 -7.69
N ASN A 62 -9.54 -3.85 -8.22
CA ASN A 62 -10.50 -4.71 -7.56
C ASN A 62 -10.58 -6.00 -8.35
N ASN A 63 -9.72 -6.93 -8.01
CA ASN A 63 -9.58 -8.20 -8.72
C ASN A 63 -10.31 -9.30 -7.95
N THR A 64 -11.52 -9.55 -8.36
CA THR A 64 -12.37 -10.56 -7.70
C THR A 64 -12.52 -11.80 -8.57
#